data_f8bfed81efd29aeebc8f3a4454c0ff42
#
_entry.id   f8bfed81efd29aeebc8f3a4454c0ff42
#
_cell.length_a   1.000
_cell.length_b   1.000
_cell.length_c   1.000
_cell.angle_alpha   90.00
_cell.angle_beta   90.00
_cell.angle_gamma   90.00
#
_symmetry.space_group_name_H-M   'P 1'
#
loop_
_entity.id
_entity.type
_entity.pdbx_description
1 polymer ?
#
loop_
_entity_poly.entity_id
_entity_poly.type
_entity_poly.pdbx_seq_one_letter_code
_entity_poly.pdbx_strand_id
1 'polypeptide(L)'
;DNAIHGFLLWRPWQASEVEADRVELGTRIHPSPGYPFRLDVSVAYSISGEGLSVATTVTNSGDRALPYGHGQHPYLSPGEGLIDDCELQLAGRVRVDTDAERQLPAGTEPVGFTPYDFLEPRRLGSLAIDFAFTDLVRDDSGRAWTRLKGPDGATAEIWVDESYPYVETYTGDTLAENRVRRGLGTEPMTCAPDAFNSGEGLLRIEPGESFTSNWGARLS
;
A
#
# COMPACT_ATOMS: atom_id res chain seq x y z
N ASP A 1 -16.47 16.30 0.42
CA ASP A 1 -15.13 16.02 -0.11
C ASP A 1 -14.36 15.20 0.92
N ASN A 2 -13.66 14.16 0.48
CA ASN A 2 -12.79 13.33 1.31
C ASN A 2 -11.34 13.79 1.16
N ALA A 3 -10.50 13.58 2.19
CA ALA A 3 -9.06 13.63 2.01
C ALA A 3 -8.63 12.44 1.14
N ILE A 4 -7.76 12.68 0.18
CA ILE A 4 -7.15 11.65 -0.63
C ILE A 4 -5.63 11.85 -0.59
N HIS A 5 -4.90 10.77 -0.25
CA HIS A 5 -3.48 10.80 0.09
C HIS A 5 -3.18 11.66 1.33
N GLY A 6 -2.01 11.50 1.91
CA GLY A 6 -1.71 12.11 3.20
C GLY A 6 -0.79 13.33 3.09
N PHE A 7 -0.18 13.67 4.22
CA PHE A 7 0.66 14.86 4.36
C PHE A 7 2.00 14.79 3.63
N LEU A 8 2.42 13.61 3.15
CA LEU A 8 3.76 13.41 2.60
C LEU A 8 3.84 13.63 1.08
N LEU A 9 2.71 13.65 0.37
CA LEU A 9 2.64 13.70 -1.09
C LEU A 9 3.40 14.90 -1.70
N TRP A 10 3.33 16.08 -1.08
CA TRP A 10 3.91 17.31 -1.61
C TRP A 10 5.03 17.90 -0.74
N ARG A 11 5.63 17.08 0.14
CA ARG A 11 6.72 17.54 0.97
C ARG A 11 8.08 17.41 0.28
N PRO A 12 9.01 18.33 0.54
CA PRO A 12 10.40 18.12 0.16
C PRO A 12 11.01 17.01 1.00
N TRP A 13 11.79 16.15 0.35
CA TRP A 13 12.57 15.10 0.98
C TRP A 13 14.06 15.41 0.82
N GLN A 14 14.86 15.02 1.80
CA GLN A 14 16.31 15.15 1.78
C GLN A 14 16.95 13.78 1.85
N ALA A 15 17.93 13.52 0.99
CA ALA A 15 18.74 12.31 1.10
C ALA A 15 19.66 12.44 2.32
N SER A 16 19.57 11.47 3.23
CA SER A 16 20.43 11.36 4.41
C SER A 16 21.57 10.35 4.19
N GLU A 17 21.33 9.35 3.33
CA GLU A 17 22.29 8.33 2.95
C GLU A 17 22.14 8.03 1.46
N VAL A 18 23.26 7.89 0.74
CA VAL A 18 23.26 7.51 -0.68
C VAL A 18 24.43 6.56 -0.91
N GLU A 19 24.11 5.31 -1.24
CA GLU A 19 25.04 4.26 -1.59
C GLU A 19 24.73 3.74 -3.00
N ALA A 20 25.50 2.78 -3.50
CA ALA A 20 25.33 2.25 -4.85
C ALA A 20 23.96 1.55 -5.06
N ASP A 21 23.46 0.90 -4.01
CA ASP A 21 22.25 0.07 -4.00
C ASP A 21 21.24 0.48 -2.93
N ARG A 22 21.50 1.61 -2.23
CA ARG A 22 20.64 2.12 -1.15
C ARG A 22 20.54 3.63 -1.18
N VAL A 23 19.35 4.14 -0.93
CA VAL A 23 19.12 5.55 -0.62
C VAL A 23 18.16 5.67 0.55
N GLU A 24 18.45 6.57 1.49
CA GLU A 24 17.52 6.95 2.55
C GLU A 24 17.10 8.40 2.38
N LEU A 25 15.80 8.64 2.38
CA LEU A 25 15.18 9.94 2.26
C LEU A 25 14.46 10.28 3.56
N GLY A 26 14.68 11.48 4.09
CA GLY A 26 14.04 11.97 5.31
C GLY A 26 13.21 13.22 5.08
N THR A 27 12.13 13.37 5.86
CA THR A 27 11.33 14.58 5.95
C THR A 27 10.73 14.71 7.35
N ARG A 28 10.25 15.91 7.67
CA ARG A 28 9.58 16.20 8.95
C ARG A 28 8.18 16.75 8.71
N ILE A 29 7.19 16.20 9.41
CA ILE A 29 5.86 16.81 9.52
C ILE A 29 5.85 17.72 10.74
N HIS A 30 5.51 18.98 10.49
CA HIS A 30 5.31 20.00 11.53
C HIS A 30 3.83 20.08 11.91
N PRO A 31 3.52 20.47 13.17
CA PRO A 31 2.15 20.70 13.60
C PRO A 31 1.39 21.62 12.65
N SER A 32 0.19 21.21 12.27
CA SER A 32 -0.71 21.94 11.40
C SER A 32 -2.16 21.82 11.87
N PRO A 33 -3.07 22.71 11.44
CA PRO A 33 -4.50 22.53 11.71
C PRO A 33 -4.97 21.13 11.26
N GLY A 34 -5.70 20.43 12.13
CA GLY A 34 -6.17 19.08 11.90
C GLY A 34 -5.19 17.95 12.28
N TYR A 35 -3.87 18.25 12.29
CA TYR A 35 -2.84 17.31 12.75
C TYR A 35 -1.74 18.02 13.54
N PRO A 36 -2.00 18.38 14.81
CA PRO A 36 -1.11 19.23 15.61
C PRO A 36 0.04 18.44 16.24
N PHE A 37 0.69 17.58 15.48
CA PHE A 37 1.77 16.69 15.92
C PHE A 37 3.04 16.92 15.09
N ARG A 38 4.18 16.55 15.68
CA ARG A 38 5.47 16.58 15.00
C ARG A 38 6.04 15.17 14.92
N LEU A 39 6.39 14.76 13.71
CA LEU A 39 7.05 13.48 13.49
C LEU A 39 8.11 13.58 12.41
N ASP A 40 9.15 12.79 12.58
CA ASP A 40 10.20 12.58 11.60
C ASP A 40 9.88 11.30 10.82
N VAL A 41 10.03 11.35 9.50
CA VAL A 41 9.79 10.21 8.62
C VAL A 41 11.04 9.98 7.80
N SER A 42 11.52 8.73 7.77
CA SER A 42 12.54 8.28 6.82
C SER A 42 12.00 7.13 5.98
N VAL A 43 12.44 7.07 4.73
CA VAL A 43 12.16 5.97 3.81
C VAL A 43 13.47 5.53 3.19
N ALA A 44 13.85 4.29 3.46
CA ALA A 44 15.02 3.66 2.88
C ALA A 44 14.61 2.73 1.73
N TYR A 45 15.16 2.97 0.57
CA TYR A 45 15.04 2.13 -0.63
C TYR A 45 16.34 1.36 -0.81
N SER A 46 16.26 0.04 -0.98
CA SER A 46 17.42 -0.81 -1.25
C SER A 46 17.12 -1.76 -2.41
N ILE A 47 18.10 -1.99 -3.29
CA ILE A 47 18.00 -2.92 -4.42
C ILE A 47 19.01 -4.05 -4.21
N SER A 48 18.59 -5.28 -4.47
CA SER A 48 19.42 -6.48 -4.43
C SER A 48 19.02 -7.46 -5.53
N GLY A 49 19.63 -8.65 -5.56
CA GLY A 49 19.17 -9.74 -6.42
C GLY A 49 17.74 -10.23 -6.13
N GLU A 50 17.18 -9.90 -4.97
CA GLU A 50 15.81 -10.21 -4.56
C GLU A 50 14.80 -9.13 -4.97
N GLY A 51 15.24 -8.04 -5.59
CA GLY A 51 14.42 -6.91 -6.01
C GLY A 51 14.55 -5.69 -5.09
N LEU A 52 13.52 -4.84 -5.10
CA LEU A 52 13.40 -3.64 -4.28
C LEU A 52 12.89 -4.00 -2.88
N SER A 53 13.53 -3.42 -1.86
CA SER A 53 13.00 -3.38 -0.49
C SER A 53 12.84 -1.94 -0.04
N VAL A 54 11.75 -1.64 0.64
CA VAL A 54 11.41 -0.31 1.15
C VAL A 54 11.10 -0.42 2.63
N ALA A 55 11.84 0.33 3.45
CA ALA A 55 11.59 0.45 4.88
C ALA A 55 11.15 1.89 5.20
N THR A 56 9.97 2.05 5.77
CA THR A 56 9.47 3.34 6.26
C THR A 56 9.54 3.38 7.77
N THR A 57 10.30 4.32 8.32
CA THR A 57 10.39 4.55 9.76
C THR A 57 9.81 5.91 10.10
N VAL A 58 8.93 5.94 11.08
CA VAL A 58 8.39 7.17 11.65
C VAL A 58 8.75 7.27 13.12
N THR A 59 9.16 8.45 13.56
CA THR A 59 9.50 8.73 14.96
C THR A 59 8.65 9.89 15.45
N ASN A 60 7.95 9.72 16.56
CA ASN A 60 7.26 10.82 17.24
C ASN A 60 8.29 11.74 17.89
N SER A 61 8.63 12.84 17.22
CA SER A 61 9.56 13.86 17.72
C SER A 61 8.84 15.01 18.46
N GLY A 62 7.55 14.82 18.77
CA GLY A 62 6.74 15.73 19.58
C GLY A 62 6.78 15.41 21.07
N ASP A 63 5.90 16.05 21.83
CA ASP A 63 5.79 15.98 23.30
C ASP A 63 4.54 15.23 23.79
N ARG A 64 3.73 14.71 22.88
CA ARG A 64 2.51 13.95 23.18
C ARG A 64 2.31 12.82 22.21
N ALA A 65 1.60 11.78 22.62
CA ALA A 65 1.24 10.67 21.76
C ALA A 65 0.45 11.14 20.54
N LEU A 66 0.70 10.52 19.40
CA LEU A 66 0.05 10.87 18.13
C LEU A 66 -0.61 9.65 17.48
N PRO A 67 -1.77 9.85 16.83
CA PRO A 67 -2.35 8.83 15.96
C PRO A 67 -1.59 8.80 14.64
N TYR A 68 -1.35 7.58 14.12
CA TYR A 68 -0.57 7.41 12.89
C TYR A 68 -1.08 6.27 12.04
N GLY A 69 -1.01 6.46 10.74
CA GLY A 69 -1.13 5.44 9.73
C GLY A 69 -0.53 5.94 8.42
N HIS A 70 -0.02 5.05 7.60
CA HIS A 70 0.47 5.40 6.27
C HIS A 70 0.21 4.29 5.26
N GLY A 71 0.30 4.66 3.99
CA GLY A 71 0.32 3.76 2.86
C GLY A 71 1.35 4.19 1.83
N GLN A 72 1.59 3.30 0.88
CA GLN A 72 2.42 3.51 -0.29
C GLN A 72 1.55 3.23 -1.52
N HIS A 73 1.85 3.87 -2.65
CA HIS A 73 1.00 3.75 -3.84
C HIS A 73 1.76 3.25 -5.09
N PRO A 74 2.42 2.09 -5.01
CA PRO A 74 3.06 1.50 -6.18
C PRO A 74 2.04 0.94 -7.18
N TYR A 75 2.41 0.93 -8.46
CA TYR A 75 1.69 0.24 -9.51
C TYR A 75 2.51 -0.92 -10.04
N LEU A 76 1.91 -2.10 -10.11
CA LEU A 76 2.51 -3.28 -10.75
C LEU A 76 2.17 -3.29 -12.23
N SER A 77 3.19 -3.53 -13.06
CA SER A 77 3.03 -3.80 -14.49
C SER A 77 4.07 -4.84 -14.89
N PRO A 78 3.66 -6.03 -15.37
CA PRO A 78 4.60 -7.05 -15.83
C PRO A 78 5.17 -6.76 -17.21
N GLY A 79 4.67 -5.74 -17.91
CA GLY A 79 5.09 -5.38 -19.26
C GLY A 79 4.16 -4.40 -19.93
N GLU A 80 4.20 -4.35 -21.25
CA GLU A 80 3.29 -3.52 -22.04
C GLU A 80 1.89 -4.15 -22.13
N GLY A 81 0.86 -3.32 -22.30
CA GLY A 81 -0.52 -3.77 -22.49
C GLY A 81 -1.46 -3.37 -21.36
N LEU A 82 -2.60 -4.02 -21.31
CA LEU A 82 -3.61 -3.83 -20.27
C LEU A 82 -3.53 -4.99 -19.25
N ILE A 83 -3.82 -4.68 -18.01
CA ILE A 83 -3.87 -5.69 -16.94
C ILE A 83 -5.01 -6.70 -17.09
N ASP A 84 -5.96 -6.45 -17.99
CA ASP A 84 -7.06 -7.36 -18.32
C ASP A 84 -6.59 -8.75 -18.77
N ASP A 85 -5.45 -8.82 -19.43
CA ASP A 85 -4.87 -10.06 -19.93
C ASP A 85 -3.94 -10.75 -18.93
N CYS A 86 -3.73 -10.11 -17.78
CA CYS A 86 -2.87 -10.65 -16.73
C CYS A 86 -3.63 -11.63 -15.82
N GLU A 87 -2.88 -12.54 -15.20
CA GLU A 87 -3.33 -13.35 -14.06
C GLU A 87 -2.99 -12.61 -12.77
N LEU A 88 -3.99 -12.38 -11.93
CA LEU A 88 -3.84 -11.78 -10.60
C LEU A 88 -3.87 -12.87 -9.52
N GLN A 89 -2.96 -12.79 -8.55
CA GLN A 89 -3.05 -13.44 -7.25
C GLN A 89 -2.97 -12.36 -6.17
N LEU A 90 -3.92 -12.38 -5.21
CA LEU A 90 -4.01 -11.42 -4.11
C LEU A 90 -4.21 -12.17 -2.79
N ALA A 91 -3.41 -11.87 -1.78
CA ALA A 91 -3.40 -12.60 -0.51
C ALA A 91 -4.59 -12.32 0.41
N GLY A 92 -5.44 -11.33 0.13
CA GLY A 92 -6.52 -10.89 1.02
C GLY A 92 -7.73 -11.84 1.02
N ARG A 93 -8.19 -12.27 2.21
CA ARG A 93 -9.39 -13.10 2.38
C ARG A 93 -10.66 -12.30 2.60
N VAL A 94 -10.52 -11.04 2.99
CA VAL A 94 -11.62 -10.13 3.32
C VAL A 94 -11.43 -8.84 2.56
N ARG A 95 -12.50 -8.36 1.95
CA ARG A 95 -12.58 -7.06 1.28
C ARG A 95 -13.26 -6.05 2.20
N VAL A 96 -12.78 -4.83 2.22
CA VAL A 96 -13.46 -3.69 2.84
C VAL A 96 -14.41 -3.09 1.80
N ASP A 97 -15.71 -3.18 2.04
CA ASP A 97 -16.71 -2.60 1.17
C ASP A 97 -16.79 -1.08 1.36
N THR A 98 -17.11 -0.38 0.29
CA THR A 98 -17.27 1.07 0.29
C THR A 98 -18.68 1.47 -0.15
N ASP A 99 -19.18 2.58 0.39
CA ASP A 99 -20.43 3.16 -0.12
C ASP A 99 -20.22 3.75 -1.54
N ALA A 100 -21.26 3.64 -2.37
CA ALA A 100 -21.18 4.03 -3.78
C ALA A 100 -21.13 5.55 -4.00
N GLU A 101 -21.48 6.37 -3.01
CA GLU A 101 -21.56 7.83 -3.14
C GLU A 101 -20.22 8.48 -2.77
N ARG A 102 -19.61 8.05 -1.68
CA ARG A 102 -18.43 8.70 -1.11
C ARG A 102 -17.20 7.80 -1.03
N GLN A 103 -17.33 6.52 -1.37
CA GLN A 103 -16.29 5.51 -1.23
C GLN A 103 -15.69 5.40 0.19
N LEU A 104 -16.55 5.66 1.21
CA LEU A 104 -16.17 5.43 2.60
C LEU A 104 -16.43 3.98 2.98
N PRO A 105 -15.64 3.40 3.92
CA PRO A 105 -15.86 2.05 4.39
C PRO A 105 -17.30 1.86 4.89
N ALA A 106 -17.97 0.82 4.42
CA ALA A 106 -19.36 0.48 4.71
C ALA A 106 -19.53 -0.91 5.34
N GLY A 107 -18.46 -1.65 5.50
CA GLY A 107 -18.43 -2.99 6.07
C GLY A 107 -17.29 -3.83 5.50
N THR A 108 -17.33 -5.13 5.76
CA THR A 108 -16.36 -6.10 5.23
C THR A 108 -17.08 -7.33 4.71
N GLU A 109 -16.52 -7.95 3.65
CA GLU A 109 -17.06 -9.16 3.04
C GLU A 109 -15.94 -10.18 2.80
N PRO A 110 -16.11 -11.46 3.18
CA PRO A 110 -15.19 -12.51 2.74
C PRO A 110 -15.17 -12.63 1.22
N VAL A 111 -13.97 -12.76 0.62
CA VAL A 111 -13.85 -12.83 -0.84
C VAL A 111 -14.28 -14.18 -1.43
N GLY A 112 -14.30 -15.23 -0.61
CA GLY A 112 -14.61 -16.59 -1.06
C GLY A 112 -15.95 -16.69 -1.80
N PHE A 113 -15.93 -17.31 -2.99
CA PHE A 113 -17.08 -17.44 -3.91
C PHE A 113 -17.58 -16.13 -4.52
N THR A 114 -16.85 -15.05 -4.38
CA THR A 114 -17.14 -13.76 -5.04
C THR A 114 -16.25 -13.56 -6.28
N PRO A 115 -16.55 -12.57 -7.15
CA PRO A 115 -15.64 -12.17 -8.22
C PRO A 115 -14.29 -11.62 -7.74
N TYR A 116 -14.12 -11.34 -6.46
CA TYR A 116 -12.91 -10.77 -5.86
C TYR A 116 -12.01 -11.81 -5.18
N ASP A 117 -12.35 -13.10 -5.30
CA ASP A 117 -11.49 -14.20 -4.83
C ASP A 117 -10.32 -14.43 -5.79
N PHE A 118 -9.16 -13.92 -5.42
CA PHE A 118 -7.88 -14.06 -6.12
C PHE A 118 -6.83 -14.76 -5.24
N LEU A 119 -7.24 -15.55 -4.24
CA LEU A 119 -6.31 -16.34 -3.44
C LEU A 119 -5.52 -17.33 -4.31
N GLU A 120 -6.18 -17.91 -5.33
CA GLU A 120 -5.52 -18.63 -6.39
C GLU A 120 -5.37 -17.76 -7.65
N PRO A 121 -4.25 -17.90 -8.40
CA PRO A 121 -4.03 -17.11 -9.60
C PRO A 121 -5.15 -17.31 -10.63
N ARG A 122 -5.71 -16.22 -11.13
CA ARG A 122 -6.69 -16.26 -12.22
C ARG A 122 -6.67 -14.98 -13.03
N ARG A 123 -7.16 -15.06 -14.28
CA ARG A 123 -7.27 -13.91 -15.15
C ARG A 123 -8.11 -12.79 -14.52
N LEU A 124 -7.60 -11.57 -14.53
CA LEU A 124 -8.28 -10.38 -14.01
C LEU A 124 -9.48 -10.00 -14.89
N GLY A 125 -9.33 -10.04 -16.22
CA GLY A 125 -10.38 -9.62 -17.15
C GLY A 125 -10.74 -8.14 -16.95
N SER A 126 -11.98 -7.81 -17.24
CA SER A 126 -12.51 -6.44 -17.10
C SER A 126 -13.08 -6.13 -15.71
N LEU A 127 -12.80 -6.97 -14.71
CA LEU A 127 -13.27 -6.71 -13.34
C LEU A 127 -12.65 -5.41 -12.81
N ALA A 128 -13.49 -4.48 -12.38
CA ALA A 128 -13.05 -3.28 -11.69
C ALA A 128 -12.84 -3.57 -10.20
N ILE A 129 -11.70 -3.16 -9.68
CA ILE A 129 -11.34 -3.28 -8.26
C ILE A 129 -10.89 -1.90 -7.80
N ASP A 130 -11.42 -1.45 -6.67
CA ASP A 130 -11.04 -0.22 -5.95
C ASP A 130 -11.42 -0.44 -4.48
N PHE A 131 -10.69 -1.34 -3.81
CA PHE A 131 -11.01 -1.83 -2.47
C PHE A 131 -9.75 -2.19 -1.69
N ALA A 132 -9.79 -1.95 -0.38
CA ALA A 132 -8.83 -2.51 0.55
C ALA A 132 -9.14 -3.99 0.83
N PHE A 133 -8.09 -4.79 0.89
CA PHE A 133 -8.14 -6.18 1.30
C PHE A 133 -7.39 -6.37 2.62
N THR A 134 -7.89 -7.25 3.47
CA THR A 134 -7.32 -7.59 4.78
C THR A 134 -7.40 -9.09 5.05
N ASP A 135 -7.07 -9.54 6.27
CA ASP A 135 -6.88 -10.95 6.60
C ASP A 135 -5.93 -11.62 5.58
N LEU A 136 -4.73 -11.03 5.47
CA LEU A 136 -3.76 -11.40 4.43
C LEU A 136 -3.13 -12.75 4.74
N VAL A 137 -3.18 -13.67 3.76
CA VAL A 137 -2.45 -14.94 3.79
C VAL A 137 -0.96 -14.67 3.68
N ARG A 138 -0.19 -15.15 4.65
CA ARG A 138 1.25 -14.95 4.72
C ARG A 138 2.00 -16.26 4.52
N ASP A 139 3.17 -16.16 3.89
CA ASP A 139 4.10 -17.28 3.78
C ASP A 139 4.88 -17.50 5.10
N ASP A 140 5.75 -18.51 5.11
CA ASP A 140 6.56 -18.88 6.28
C ASP A 140 7.53 -17.75 6.72
N SER A 141 7.78 -16.76 5.89
CA SER A 141 8.58 -15.57 6.22
C SER A 141 7.75 -14.41 6.76
N GLY A 142 6.43 -14.58 6.94
CA GLY A 142 5.50 -13.54 7.38
C GLY A 142 5.06 -12.57 6.28
N ARG A 143 5.41 -12.81 5.01
CA ARG A 143 5.09 -11.94 3.88
C ARG A 143 3.77 -12.32 3.23
N ALA A 144 2.94 -11.33 2.97
CA ALA A 144 1.78 -11.47 2.09
C ALA A 144 2.12 -10.93 0.70
N TRP A 145 1.70 -11.64 -0.34
CA TRP A 145 2.09 -11.36 -1.71
C TRP A 145 0.88 -10.99 -2.58
N THR A 146 1.08 -9.98 -3.42
CA THR A 146 0.27 -9.75 -4.62
C THR A 146 1.14 -9.96 -5.85
N ARG A 147 0.65 -10.74 -6.81
CA ARG A 147 1.36 -11.09 -8.04
C ARG A 147 0.50 -10.80 -9.24
N LEU A 148 1.08 -10.15 -10.22
CA LEU A 148 0.46 -9.85 -11.51
C LEU A 148 1.32 -10.44 -12.61
N LYS A 149 0.85 -11.53 -13.24
CA LYS A 149 1.57 -12.23 -14.30
C LYS A 149 1.02 -11.86 -15.66
N GLY A 150 1.88 -11.35 -16.51
CA GLY A 150 1.57 -11.01 -17.91
C GLY A 150 1.44 -12.24 -18.82
N PRO A 151 0.84 -12.04 -20.00
CA PRO A 151 0.65 -13.12 -20.97
C PRO A 151 1.96 -13.67 -21.56
N ASP A 152 3.04 -12.93 -21.49
CA ASP A 152 4.39 -13.34 -21.88
C ASP A 152 5.13 -14.13 -20.80
N GLY A 153 4.53 -14.26 -19.62
CA GLY A 153 5.06 -14.98 -18.48
C GLY A 153 5.83 -14.13 -17.47
N ALA A 154 6.16 -12.88 -17.80
CA ALA A 154 6.76 -11.95 -16.83
C ALA A 154 5.81 -11.70 -15.65
N THR A 155 6.34 -11.64 -14.44
CA THR A 155 5.53 -11.45 -13.24
C THR A 155 6.04 -10.25 -12.44
N ALA A 156 5.15 -9.28 -12.18
CA ALA A 156 5.39 -8.20 -11.23
C ALA A 156 4.80 -8.60 -9.88
N GLU A 157 5.61 -8.54 -8.83
CA GLU A 157 5.24 -8.97 -7.49
C GLU A 157 5.51 -7.86 -6.47
N ILE A 158 4.63 -7.76 -5.48
CA ILE A 158 4.84 -6.98 -4.27
C ILE A 158 4.60 -7.86 -3.05
N TRP A 159 5.42 -7.68 -2.01
CA TRP A 159 5.21 -8.29 -0.71
C TRP A 159 5.08 -7.22 0.36
N VAL A 160 4.33 -7.53 1.39
CA VAL A 160 4.18 -6.71 2.60
C VAL A 160 4.46 -7.56 3.83
N ASP A 161 5.12 -7.00 4.84
CA ASP A 161 5.30 -7.64 6.14
C ASP A 161 4.06 -7.46 7.05
N GLU A 162 4.14 -7.94 8.28
CA GLU A 162 3.02 -7.91 9.25
C GLU A 162 2.61 -6.49 9.66
N SER A 163 3.45 -5.49 9.44
CA SER A 163 3.14 -4.08 9.72
C SER A 163 2.10 -3.49 8.77
N TYR A 164 1.82 -4.18 7.66
CA TYR A 164 0.79 -3.83 6.69
C TYR A 164 -0.35 -4.85 6.71
N PRO A 165 -1.38 -4.67 7.55
CA PRO A 165 -2.53 -5.56 7.59
C PRO A 165 -3.52 -5.36 6.45
N TYR A 166 -3.37 -4.30 5.66
CA TYR A 166 -4.22 -3.97 4.52
C TYR A 166 -3.40 -3.78 3.24
N VAL A 167 -4.01 -4.15 2.11
CA VAL A 167 -3.52 -3.81 0.77
C VAL A 167 -4.70 -3.27 -0.04
N GLU A 168 -4.65 -1.98 -0.41
CA GLU A 168 -5.58 -1.44 -1.41
C GLU A 168 -5.21 -1.97 -2.78
N THR A 169 -6.20 -2.36 -3.55
CA THR A 169 -6.01 -2.80 -4.93
C THR A 169 -6.89 -1.98 -5.85
N TYR A 170 -6.27 -1.32 -6.84
CA TYR A 170 -6.93 -0.43 -7.76
C TYR A 170 -6.58 -0.77 -9.20
N THR A 171 -7.59 -1.07 -10.01
CA THR A 171 -7.41 -1.45 -11.42
C THR A 171 -7.25 -0.27 -12.38
N GLY A 172 -7.33 0.96 -11.89
CA GLY A 172 -7.04 2.16 -12.67
C GLY A 172 -8.15 2.59 -13.62
N ASP A 173 -9.41 2.18 -13.38
CA ASP A 173 -10.54 2.42 -14.28
C ASP A 173 -10.93 3.89 -14.39
N THR A 174 -10.63 4.72 -13.39
CA THR A 174 -10.96 6.16 -13.40
C THR A 174 -9.79 7.05 -13.80
N LEU A 175 -8.66 6.47 -14.20
CA LEU A 175 -7.50 7.21 -14.70
C LEU A 175 -7.75 7.82 -16.09
N ALA A 176 -6.89 8.75 -16.49
CA ALA A 176 -6.93 9.32 -17.85
C ALA A 176 -6.78 8.20 -18.91
N GLU A 177 -7.42 8.37 -20.07
CA GLU A 177 -7.54 7.38 -21.16
C GLU A 177 -6.21 6.67 -21.50
N ASN A 178 -5.12 7.40 -21.52
CA ASN A 178 -3.80 6.86 -21.83
C ASN A 178 -3.15 6.08 -20.67
N ARG A 179 -3.78 6.03 -19.49
CA ARG A 179 -3.31 5.34 -18.28
C ARG A 179 -4.27 4.28 -17.76
N VAL A 180 -5.53 4.29 -18.23
CA VAL A 180 -6.56 3.33 -17.82
C VAL A 180 -6.02 1.92 -17.95
N ARG A 181 -6.07 1.15 -16.85
CA ARG A 181 -5.78 -0.29 -16.77
C ARG A 181 -4.41 -0.71 -17.35
N ARG A 182 -3.39 0.17 -17.27
CA ARG A 182 -2.01 -0.14 -17.67
C ARG A 182 -1.12 -0.63 -16.54
N GLY A 183 -1.62 -0.62 -15.33
CA GLY A 183 -0.95 -1.09 -14.11
C GLY A 183 -1.97 -1.29 -13.02
N LEU A 184 -1.66 -2.19 -12.09
CA LEU A 184 -2.46 -2.48 -10.92
C LEU A 184 -1.90 -1.69 -9.73
N GLY A 185 -2.65 -0.73 -9.21
CA GLY A 185 -2.36 -0.13 -7.91
C GLY A 185 -2.39 -1.22 -6.85
N THR A 186 -1.31 -1.33 -6.10
CA THR A 186 -1.18 -2.35 -5.04
C THR A 186 -0.53 -1.68 -3.84
N GLU A 187 -1.36 -1.21 -2.93
CA GLU A 187 -0.99 -0.19 -1.95
C GLU A 187 -0.90 -0.78 -0.55
N PRO A 188 0.31 -1.00 -0.02
CA PRO A 188 0.48 -1.36 1.39
C PRO A 188 -0.10 -0.29 2.30
N MET A 189 -0.94 -0.67 3.28
CA MET A 189 -1.50 0.25 4.27
C MET A 189 -1.35 -0.32 5.68
N THR A 190 -0.91 0.53 6.62
CA THR A 190 -0.73 0.16 8.04
C THR A 190 -2.01 0.24 8.84
N CYS A 191 -3.06 0.83 8.30
CA CYS A 191 -4.38 0.94 8.92
C CYS A 191 -5.48 0.86 7.85
N ALA A 192 -6.72 0.64 8.27
CA ALA A 192 -7.88 0.65 7.39
C ALA A 192 -8.09 2.02 6.71
N PRO A 193 -8.77 2.08 5.55
CA PRO A 193 -9.31 3.33 5.05
C PRO A 193 -10.16 4.02 6.12
N ASP A 194 -10.14 5.36 6.15
CA ASP A 194 -10.90 6.18 7.12
C ASP A 194 -10.58 5.89 8.61
N ALA A 195 -9.37 5.42 8.90
CA ALA A 195 -8.94 5.01 10.24
C ALA A 195 -8.98 6.15 11.27
N PHE A 196 -8.86 7.42 10.87
CA PHE A 196 -9.01 8.55 11.80
C PHE A 196 -10.42 8.67 12.39
N ASN A 197 -11.44 8.20 11.68
CA ASN A 197 -12.82 8.17 12.18
C ASN A 197 -13.13 6.83 12.87
N SER A 198 -12.75 5.71 12.27
CA SER A 198 -13.07 4.37 12.80
C SER A 198 -12.16 3.93 13.94
N GLY A 199 -10.90 4.37 13.95
CA GLY A 199 -9.84 3.88 14.83
C GLY A 199 -9.25 2.53 14.39
N GLU A 200 -9.74 1.93 13.30
CA GLU A 200 -9.37 0.58 12.90
C GLU A 200 -7.93 0.52 12.37
N GLY A 201 -7.07 -0.23 13.06
CA GLY A 201 -5.65 -0.35 12.74
C GLY A 201 -4.83 0.92 12.98
N LEU A 202 -5.45 2.00 13.49
CA LEU A 202 -4.76 3.25 13.74
C LEU A 202 -3.71 3.06 14.84
N LEU A 203 -2.45 3.36 14.52
CA LEU A 203 -1.35 3.28 15.46
C LEU A 203 -1.35 4.48 16.41
N ARG A 204 -0.86 4.25 17.63
CA ARG A 204 -0.57 5.29 18.62
C ARG A 204 0.91 5.24 18.94
N ILE A 205 1.63 6.32 18.67
CA ILE A 205 3.07 6.42 18.86
C ILE A 205 3.34 7.43 19.99
N GLU A 206 3.98 6.95 21.09
CA GLU A 206 4.32 7.78 22.22
C GLU A 206 5.52 8.70 21.90
N PRO A 207 5.74 9.80 22.66
CA PRO A 207 6.89 10.67 22.46
C PRO A 207 8.22 9.91 22.50
N GLY A 208 9.05 10.08 21.47
CA GLY A 208 10.34 9.41 21.30
C GLY A 208 10.26 7.99 20.75
N GLU A 209 9.08 7.40 20.62
CA GLU A 209 8.93 6.08 20.02
C GLU A 209 8.98 6.15 18.49
N SER A 210 9.38 5.02 17.91
CA SER A 210 9.42 4.81 16.45
C SER A 210 8.63 3.57 16.05
N PHE A 211 8.08 3.62 14.85
CA PHE A 211 7.44 2.49 14.17
C PHE A 211 8.08 2.31 12.80
N THR A 212 8.37 1.06 12.44
CA THR A 212 8.94 0.71 11.12
C THR A 212 8.07 -0.32 10.42
N SER A 213 7.89 -0.14 9.13
CA SER A 213 7.15 -1.05 8.25
C SER A 213 7.96 -1.36 7.00
N ASN A 214 7.80 -2.57 6.46
CA ASN A 214 8.58 -3.01 5.30
C ASN A 214 7.68 -3.61 4.22
N TRP A 215 7.99 -3.25 2.99
CA TRP A 215 7.46 -3.89 1.79
C TRP A 215 8.54 -3.99 0.72
N GLY A 216 8.28 -4.72 -0.34
CA GLY A 216 9.21 -4.78 -1.46
C GLY A 216 8.56 -5.29 -2.71
N ALA A 217 9.25 -5.13 -3.84
CA ALA A 217 8.76 -5.51 -5.16
C ALA A 217 9.85 -6.15 -6.00
N ARG A 218 9.46 -7.00 -6.93
CA ARG A 218 10.37 -7.58 -7.92
C ARG A 218 9.66 -7.89 -9.23
N LEU A 219 10.48 -8.05 -10.27
CA LEU A 219 10.10 -8.61 -11.57
C LEU A 219 10.78 -9.96 -11.74
N SER A 220 10.06 -10.96 -12.18
CA SER A 220 10.55 -12.31 -12.44
C SER A 220 10.03 -12.88 -13.76
#